data_46abd0b679476527bdf28cd306773c6a
#
_entry.id   46abd0b679476527bdf28cd306773c6a
#
_cell.length_a   1.000
_cell.length_b   1.000
_cell.length_c   1.000
_cell.angle_alpha   90.00
_cell.angle_beta   90.00
_cell.angle_gamma   90.00
#
_symmetry.space_group_name_H-M   'P 1'
#
loop_
_entity.id
_entity.type
_entity.pdbx_description
1 polymer ?
#
loop_
_entity_poly.entity_id
_entity_poly.type
_entity_poly.pdbx_seq_one_letter_code
_entity_poly.pdbx_strand_id
1 'polypeptide(L)'
;RDDLKKAGVNVAMFEGINAGDSDYSAVITKLKSAGVDFVYYGGYHPEMGLLLRQAAEQGLKVRMMGPEGVGNPEINAIAGNAVEGMLVTLPADPASKPENAALVKAFKDKGRDPSGAFQMGAYTATQVLAQSIKAVGDDAEKVADYLHKTTFNMPSGNVAWDAKGDLKAFDFPVYSWHKDGSKSVAEK
;
A
#
# COMPACT_ATOMS: atom_id res chain seq x y z
N ARG A 1 3.52 -17.17 5.96
CA ARG A 1 2.95 -18.52 5.87
C ARG A 1 2.62 -19.10 7.24
N ASP A 2 3.61 -19.16 8.13
CA ASP A 2 3.47 -19.84 9.41
C ASP A 2 2.50 -19.12 10.36
N ASP A 3 2.44 -17.80 10.31
CA ASP A 3 1.49 -17.02 11.11
C ASP A 3 0.04 -17.18 10.62
N LEU A 4 -0.17 -17.31 9.31
CA LEU A 4 -1.48 -17.64 8.74
C LEU A 4 -1.94 -19.03 9.22
N LYS A 5 -1.04 -20.03 9.23
CA LYS A 5 -1.36 -21.36 9.77
C LYS A 5 -1.68 -21.31 11.26
N LYS A 6 -0.93 -20.54 12.07
CA LYS A 6 -1.24 -20.32 13.49
C LYS A 6 -2.60 -19.68 13.71
N ALA A 7 -3.01 -18.79 12.78
CA ALA A 7 -4.33 -18.17 12.77
C ALA A 7 -5.46 -19.08 12.23
N GLY A 8 -5.17 -20.35 11.93
CA GLY A 8 -6.16 -21.32 11.43
C GLY A 8 -6.48 -21.20 9.94
N VAL A 9 -5.72 -20.41 9.17
CA VAL A 9 -5.91 -20.28 7.73
C VAL A 9 -5.32 -21.50 7.02
N ASN A 10 -6.10 -22.13 6.14
CA ASN A 10 -5.60 -23.20 5.27
C ASN A 10 -4.71 -22.61 4.16
N VAL A 11 -3.40 -22.74 4.30
CA VAL A 11 -2.43 -22.34 3.28
C VAL A 11 -2.20 -23.51 2.32
N ALA A 12 -3.02 -23.56 1.26
CA ALA A 12 -3.00 -24.65 0.28
C ALA A 12 -1.73 -24.63 -0.59
N MET A 13 -1.16 -23.43 -0.87
CA MET A 13 0.02 -23.29 -1.71
C MET A 13 0.89 -22.13 -1.25
N PHE A 14 2.19 -22.28 -1.41
CA PHE A 14 3.18 -21.21 -1.29
C PHE A 14 4.17 -21.37 -2.43
N GLU A 15 4.24 -20.39 -3.33
CA GLU A 15 5.03 -20.44 -4.55
C GLU A 15 5.74 -19.10 -4.76
N GLY A 16 6.93 -19.14 -5.34
CA GLY A 16 7.67 -17.95 -5.79
C GLY A 16 7.42 -17.68 -7.27
N ILE A 17 7.48 -16.39 -7.63
CA ILE A 17 7.55 -15.96 -9.04
C ILE A 17 8.77 -15.07 -9.22
N ASN A 18 9.25 -14.94 -10.48
CA ASN A 18 10.35 -14.03 -10.78
C ASN A 18 9.78 -12.66 -11.18
N ALA A 19 10.35 -11.61 -10.59
CA ALA A 19 10.04 -10.25 -11.01
C ALA A 19 10.52 -10.02 -12.45
N GLY A 20 9.69 -9.33 -13.23
CA GLY A 20 10.00 -9.02 -14.64
C GLY A 20 9.64 -10.11 -15.64
N ASP A 21 9.20 -11.29 -15.21
CA ASP A 21 8.61 -12.27 -16.13
C ASP A 21 7.31 -11.72 -16.74
N SER A 22 7.04 -12.08 -18.00
CA SER A 22 5.82 -11.67 -18.70
C SER A 22 4.72 -12.74 -18.70
N ASP A 23 5.06 -13.98 -18.34
CA ASP A 23 4.17 -15.13 -18.34
C ASP A 23 4.15 -15.84 -16.98
N TYR A 24 2.99 -15.85 -16.35
CA TYR A 24 2.71 -16.53 -15.07
C TYR A 24 1.69 -17.67 -15.24
N SER A 25 1.42 -18.11 -16.47
CA SER A 25 0.42 -19.14 -16.79
C SER A 25 0.62 -20.43 -15.99
N ALA A 26 1.86 -20.83 -15.76
CA ALA A 26 2.18 -22.03 -15.00
C ALA A 26 1.74 -21.92 -13.52
N VAL A 27 1.99 -20.78 -12.87
CA VAL A 27 1.56 -20.57 -11.49
C VAL A 27 0.04 -20.44 -11.38
N ILE A 28 -0.60 -19.77 -12.35
CA ILE A 28 -2.08 -19.69 -12.42
C ILE A 28 -2.69 -21.10 -12.55
N THR A 29 -2.11 -21.95 -13.38
CA THR A 29 -2.56 -23.36 -13.52
C THR A 29 -2.43 -24.12 -12.21
N LYS A 30 -1.33 -23.95 -11.47
CA LYS A 30 -1.16 -24.55 -10.13
C LYS A 30 -2.20 -24.05 -9.14
N LEU A 31 -2.44 -22.73 -9.09
CA LEU A 31 -3.47 -22.13 -8.23
C LEU A 31 -4.86 -22.71 -8.52
N LYS A 32 -5.21 -22.83 -9.81
CA LYS A 32 -6.47 -23.42 -10.25
C LYS A 32 -6.60 -24.88 -9.83
N SER A 33 -5.53 -25.67 -10.01
CA SER A 33 -5.50 -27.08 -9.61
C SER A 33 -5.57 -27.28 -8.10
N ALA A 34 -5.03 -26.35 -7.31
CA ALA A 34 -5.09 -26.36 -5.86
C ALA A 34 -6.46 -25.91 -5.31
N GLY A 35 -7.36 -25.40 -6.16
CA GLY A 35 -8.71 -24.97 -5.75
C GLY A 35 -8.69 -23.80 -4.77
N VAL A 36 -7.75 -22.87 -4.90
CA VAL A 36 -7.64 -21.73 -3.98
C VAL A 36 -8.74 -20.72 -4.26
N ASP A 37 -9.27 -20.10 -3.22
CA ASP A 37 -10.29 -19.05 -3.25
C ASP A 37 -9.72 -17.66 -2.99
N PHE A 38 -8.52 -17.58 -2.44
CA PHE A 38 -7.83 -16.34 -2.13
C PHE A 38 -6.33 -16.45 -2.40
N VAL A 39 -5.73 -15.41 -2.99
CA VAL A 39 -4.29 -15.30 -3.23
C VAL A 39 -3.77 -14.02 -2.59
N TYR A 40 -2.79 -14.14 -1.70
CA TYR A 40 -1.98 -13.02 -1.26
C TYR A 40 -0.67 -13.00 -2.04
N TYR A 41 -0.43 -11.93 -2.79
CA TYR A 41 0.78 -11.72 -3.55
C TYR A 41 1.68 -10.68 -2.88
N GLY A 42 2.90 -11.07 -2.54
CA GLY A 42 3.90 -10.20 -1.91
C GLY A 42 4.88 -9.62 -2.92
N GLY A 43 4.50 -8.57 -3.64
CA GLY A 43 5.34 -7.95 -4.66
C GLY A 43 4.81 -6.59 -5.13
N TYR A 44 5.02 -6.26 -6.40
CA TYR A 44 4.69 -4.97 -6.98
C TYR A 44 3.59 -5.06 -8.05
N HIS A 45 3.12 -3.88 -8.47
CA HIS A 45 1.99 -3.75 -9.39
C HIS A 45 2.21 -4.35 -10.79
N PRO A 46 3.41 -4.40 -11.41
CA PRO A 46 3.55 -4.97 -12.74
C PRO A 46 3.17 -6.45 -12.78
N GLU A 47 3.75 -7.23 -11.88
CA GLU A 47 3.49 -8.67 -11.78
C GLU A 47 2.07 -8.95 -11.31
N MET A 48 1.56 -8.18 -10.33
CA MET A 48 0.17 -8.31 -9.87
C MET A 48 -0.83 -8.06 -11.01
N GLY A 49 -0.58 -7.05 -11.83
CA GLY A 49 -1.41 -6.75 -13.00
C GLY A 49 -1.42 -7.90 -14.01
N LEU A 50 -0.26 -8.51 -14.26
CA LEU A 50 -0.14 -9.69 -15.13
C LEU A 50 -0.84 -10.92 -14.53
N LEU A 51 -0.68 -11.16 -13.23
CA LEU A 51 -1.35 -12.26 -12.52
C LEU A 51 -2.86 -12.13 -12.60
N LEU A 52 -3.43 -10.94 -12.37
CA LEU A 52 -4.85 -10.66 -12.48
C LEU A 52 -5.36 -10.92 -13.89
N ARG A 53 -4.68 -10.38 -14.90
CA ARG A 53 -5.06 -10.54 -16.32
C ARG A 53 -5.03 -12.00 -16.74
N GLN A 54 -3.92 -12.71 -16.49
CA GLN A 54 -3.75 -14.09 -16.90
C GLN A 54 -4.67 -15.04 -16.12
N ALA A 55 -4.97 -14.74 -14.85
CA ALA A 55 -5.98 -15.48 -14.09
C ALA A 55 -7.37 -15.36 -14.73
N ALA A 56 -7.76 -14.16 -15.15
CA ALA A 56 -9.03 -13.93 -15.82
C ALA A 56 -9.07 -14.63 -17.19
N GLU A 57 -8.00 -14.56 -17.98
CA GLU A 57 -7.86 -15.26 -19.28
C GLU A 57 -7.99 -16.78 -19.15
N GLN A 58 -7.46 -17.37 -18.06
CA GLN A 58 -7.58 -18.80 -17.76
C GLN A 58 -8.88 -19.16 -17.01
N GLY A 59 -9.76 -18.21 -16.76
CA GLY A 59 -11.03 -18.43 -16.07
C GLY A 59 -10.86 -18.81 -14.59
N LEU A 60 -9.75 -18.44 -13.94
CA LEU A 60 -9.55 -18.60 -12.51
C LEU A 60 -10.33 -17.51 -11.77
N LYS A 61 -11.34 -17.91 -11.02
CA LYS A 61 -12.13 -17.01 -10.16
C LYS A 61 -11.56 -17.05 -8.75
N VAL A 62 -10.74 -16.09 -8.43
CA VAL A 62 -10.07 -15.97 -7.14
C VAL A 62 -9.97 -14.50 -6.75
N ARG A 63 -10.11 -14.18 -5.47
CA ARG A 63 -9.82 -12.83 -4.98
C ARG A 63 -8.32 -12.70 -4.73
N MET A 64 -7.73 -11.64 -5.25
CA MET A 64 -6.30 -11.37 -5.04
C MET A 64 -6.11 -10.15 -4.16
N MET A 65 -5.11 -10.21 -3.30
CA MET A 65 -4.71 -9.13 -2.41
C MET A 65 -3.20 -8.95 -2.47
N GLY A 66 -2.75 -7.72 -2.38
CA GLY A 66 -1.33 -7.41 -2.24
C GLY A 66 -1.04 -6.28 -1.25
N PRO A 67 0.24 -6.08 -0.91
CA PRO A 67 0.69 -4.98 -0.08
C PRO A 67 0.65 -3.66 -0.86
N GLU A 68 1.08 -2.59 -0.22
CA GLU A 68 1.14 -1.23 -0.80
C GLU A 68 1.87 -1.15 -2.15
N GLY A 69 2.86 -2.01 -2.36
CA GLY A 69 3.61 -2.07 -3.62
C GLY A 69 2.77 -2.38 -4.86
N VAL A 70 1.58 -2.97 -4.70
CA VAL A 70 0.64 -3.18 -5.80
C VAL A 70 -0.30 -1.99 -6.01
N GLY A 71 -0.33 -1.02 -5.09
CA GLY A 71 -1.24 0.12 -5.09
C GLY A 71 -0.83 1.26 -6.04
N ASN A 72 -0.32 0.95 -7.21
CA ASN A 72 0.03 1.93 -8.24
C ASN A 72 -1.06 2.00 -9.32
N PRO A 73 -1.54 3.20 -9.72
CA PRO A 73 -2.55 3.36 -10.77
C PRO A 73 -2.20 2.70 -12.11
N GLU A 74 -0.92 2.50 -12.42
CA GLU A 74 -0.48 1.79 -13.63
C GLU A 74 -1.00 0.35 -13.72
N ILE A 75 -1.39 -0.26 -12.59
CA ILE A 75 -1.98 -1.60 -12.57
C ILE A 75 -3.24 -1.70 -13.44
N ASN A 76 -4.02 -0.62 -13.56
CA ASN A 76 -5.20 -0.58 -14.41
C ASN A 76 -4.87 -0.80 -15.90
N ALA A 77 -3.76 -0.22 -16.37
CA ALA A 77 -3.31 -0.40 -17.75
C ALA A 77 -2.84 -1.84 -18.01
N ILE A 78 -2.29 -2.52 -17.01
CA ILE A 78 -1.74 -3.88 -17.12
C ILE A 78 -2.84 -4.93 -16.99
N ALA A 79 -3.66 -4.82 -15.96
CA ALA A 79 -4.72 -5.80 -15.63
C ALA A 79 -6.01 -5.58 -16.41
N GLY A 80 -6.27 -4.37 -16.91
CA GLY A 80 -7.54 -4.00 -17.51
C GLY A 80 -8.71 -4.23 -16.54
N ASN A 81 -9.81 -4.80 -17.04
CA ASN A 81 -10.99 -5.08 -16.21
C ASN A 81 -10.75 -6.12 -15.10
N ALA A 82 -9.69 -6.90 -15.18
CA ALA A 82 -9.37 -7.92 -14.18
C ALA A 82 -8.91 -7.33 -12.83
N VAL A 83 -8.64 -6.02 -12.77
CA VAL A 83 -8.28 -5.34 -11.52
C VAL A 83 -9.48 -5.17 -10.58
N GLU A 84 -10.71 -5.26 -11.11
CA GLU A 84 -11.94 -5.04 -10.32
C GLU A 84 -12.00 -5.96 -9.10
N GLY A 85 -12.12 -5.36 -7.92
CA GLY A 85 -12.22 -6.08 -6.66
C GLY A 85 -10.89 -6.60 -6.09
N MET A 86 -9.74 -6.25 -6.72
CA MET A 86 -8.44 -6.50 -6.13
C MET A 86 -8.34 -5.79 -4.78
N LEU A 87 -7.82 -6.49 -3.78
CA LEU A 87 -7.58 -5.92 -2.46
C LEU A 87 -6.15 -5.41 -2.33
N VAL A 88 -5.99 -4.30 -1.64
CA VAL A 88 -4.67 -3.72 -1.36
C VAL A 88 -4.65 -3.05 0.02
N THR A 89 -3.57 -3.23 0.75
CA THR A 89 -3.33 -2.45 1.97
C THR A 89 -2.58 -1.18 1.61
N LEU A 90 -3.12 -0.02 1.98
CA LEU A 90 -2.49 1.28 1.78
C LEU A 90 -2.61 2.13 3.05
N PRO A 91 -1.69 3.06 3.29
CA PRO A 91 -1.91 4.10 4.29
C PRO A 91 -3.23 4.82 4.04
N ALA A 92 -3.95 5.17 5.09
CA ALA A 92 -5.10 6.07 4.97
C ALA A 92 -4.65 7.34 4.25
N ASP A 93 -5.45 7.78 3.26
CA ASP A 93 -5.10 8.95 2.44
C ASP A 93 -5.40 10.27 3.16
N PRO A 94 -4.37 11.01 3.64
CA PRO A 94 -4.59 12.30 4.28
C PRO A 94 -5.13 13.36 3.33
N ALA A 95 -4.95 13.21 2.00
CA ALA A 95 -5.44 14.17 1.03
C ALA A 95 -6.98 14.17 0.94
N SER A 96 -7.63 13.09 1.36
CA SER A 96 -9.09 12.98 1.39
C SER A 96 -9.72 13.70 2.60
N LYS A 97 -8.93 14.11 3.60
CA LYS A 97 -9.41 14.74 4.82
C LYS A 97 -9.76 16.21 4.58
N PRO A 98 -10.96 16.70 5.00
CA PRO A 98 -11.37 18.10 4.79
C PRO A 98 -10.41 19.12 5.38
N GLU A 99 -9.80 18.83 6.53
CA GLU A 99 -8.83 19.70 7.19
C GLU A 99 -7.55 19.94 6.36
N ASN A 100 -7.25 19.06 5.41
CA ASN A 100 -6.11 19.17 4.52
C ASN A 100 -6.42 19.86 3.18
N ALA A 101 -7.65 20.34 2.96
CA ALA A 101 -8.07 20.92 1.69
C ALA A 101 -7.17 22.07 1.20
N ALA A 102 -6.73 22.94 2.11
CA ALA A 102 -5.81 24.03 1.78
C ALA A 102 -4.44 23.54 1.32
N LEU A 103 -3.91 22.50 1.96
CA LEU A 103 -2.65 21.87 1.59
C LEU A 103 -2.78 21.17 0.23
N VAL A 104 -3.86 20.41 0.02
CA VAL A 104 -4.17 19.76 -1.26
C VAL A 104 -4.22 20.79 -2.39
N LYS A 105 -4.90 21.93 -2.14
CA LYS A 105 -4.93 23.03 -3.13
C LYS A 105 -3.54 23.56 -3.43
N ALA A 106 -2.70 23.77 -2.42
CA ALA A 106 -1.34 24.26 -2.60
C ALA A 106 -0.45 23.31 -3.44
N PHE A 107 -0.66 21.99 -3.32
CA PHE A 107 -0.02 21.01 -4.20
C PHE A 107 -0.50 21.17 -5.65
N LYS A 108 -1.81 21.23 -5.86
CA LYS A 108 -2.43 21.35 -7.20
C LYS A 108 -2.04 22.66 -7.90
N ASP A 109 -1.98 23.77 -7.18
CA ASP A 109 -1.54 25.07 -7.72
C ASP A 109 -0.08 25.02 -8.24
N LYS A 110 0.72 24.07 -7.77
CA LYS A 110 2.09 23.79 -8.25
C LYS A 110 2.16 22.66 -9.29
N GLY A 111 1.04 22.22 -9.83
CA GLY A 111 0.97 21.12 -10.79
C GLY A 111 1.35 19.75 -10.18
N ARG A 112 1.16 19.56 -8.86
CA ARG A 112 1.45 18.33 -8.15
C ARG A 112 0.16 17.67 -7.68
N ASP A 113 0.10 16.33 -7.79
CA ASP A 113 -1.01 15.55 -7.26
C ASP A 113 -0.63 14.96 -5.90
N PRO A 114 -1.31 15.33 -4.80
CA PRO A 114 -1.05 14.79 -3.47
C PRO A 114 -1.75 13.46 -3.18
N SER A 115 -2.62 12.96 -4.07
CA SER A 115 -3.47 11.79 -3.84
C SER A 115 -2.76 10.44 -4.00
N GLY A 116 -1.51 10.42 -4.46
CA GLY A 116 -0.73 9.20 -4.57
C GLY A 116 -0.36 8.61 -3.19
N ALA A 117 -0.10 7.31 -3.17
CA ALA A 117 0.10 6.54 -1.94
C ALA A 117 1.20 7.07 -1.00
N PHE A 118 2.22 7.75 -1.55
CA PHE A 118 3.42 8.14 -0.80
C PHE A 118 3.64 9.65 -0.68
N GLN A 119 2.92 10.49 -1.45
CA GLN A 119 3.18 11.94 -1.54
C GLN A 119 2.98 12.65 -0.20
N MET A 120 1.86 12.41 0.47
CA MET A 120 1.57 13.02 1.77
C MET A 120 2.46 12.44 2.88
N GLY A 121 2.87 11.18 2.76
CA GLY A 121 3.85 10.55 3.65
C GLY A 121 5.22 11.20 3.54
N ALA A 122 5.72 11.41 2.31
CA ALA A 122 6.99 12.08 2.06
C ALA A 122 6.97 13.56 2.53
N TYR A 123 5.86 14.26 2.30
CA TYR A 123 5.65 15.61 2.84
C TYR A 123 5.73 15.62 4.37
N THR A 124 5.01 14.71 5.04
CA THR A 124 5.02 14.56 6.50
C THR A 124 6.43 14.30 7.02
N ALA A 125 7.15 13.33 6.43
CA ALA A 125 8.52 12.99 6.83
C ALA A 125 9.46 14.21 6.70
N THR A 126 9.36 14.95 5.59
CA THR A 126 10.16 16.17 5.36
C THR A 126 9.86 17.25 6.41
N GLN A 127 8.58 17.47 6.74
CA GLN A 127 8.17 18.45 7.74
C GLN A 127 8.65 18.07 9.14
N VAL A 128 8.54 16.81 9.51
CA VAL A 128 9.00 16.27 10.79
C VAL A 128 10.51 16.45 10.94
N LEU A 129 11.29 16.09 9.93
CA LEU A 129 12.74 16.27 9.94
C LEU A 129 13.13 17.76 10.02
N ALA A 130 12.48 18.63 9.24
CA ALA A 130 12.75 20.06 9.25
C ALA A 130 12.46 20.69 10.63
N GLN A 131 11.35 20.31 11.28
CA GLN A 131 11.00 20.76 12.63
C GLN A 131 12.02 20.26 13.66
N SER A 132 12.45 19.01 13.55
CA SER A 132 13.43 18.40 14.46
C SER A 132 14.80 19.09 14.35
N ILE A 133 15.30 19.28 13.13
CA ILE A 133 16.57 19.98 12.88
C ILE A 133 16.50 21.43 13.40
N LYS A 134 15.38 22.10 13.19
CA LYS A 134 15.18 23.46 13.72
C LYS A 134 15.23 23.51 15.25
N ALA A 135 14.77 22.45 15.93
CA ALA A 135 14.70 22.38 17.39
C ALA A 135 16.05 22.02 18.03
N VAL A 136 16.81 21.08 17.44
CA VAL A 136 18.00 20.49 18.09
C VAL A 136 19.27 20.52 17.24
N GLY A 137 19.26 21.15 16.08
CA GLY A 137 20.36 21.16 15.11
C GLY A 137 20.38 19.92 14.23
N ASP A 138 21.39 19.78 13.38
CA ASP A 138 21.54 18.75 12.36
C ASP A 138 22.31 17.49 12.81
N ASP A 139 22.59 17.39 14.12
CA ASP A 139 23.19 16.20 14.70
C ASP A 139 22.19 15.05 14.69
N ALA A 140 22.56 13.94 14.02
CA ALA A 140 21.66 12.83 13.76
C ALA A 140 21.16 12.14 15.05
N GLU A 141 22.00 12.03 16.09
CA GLU A 141 21.62 11.41 17.36
C GLU A 141 20.62 12.30 18.11
N LYS A 142 20.86 13.61 18.15
CA LYS A 142 19.92 14.57 18.78
C LYS A 142 18.59 14.60 18.04
N VAL A 143 18.59 14.54 16.71
CA VAL A 143 17.38 14.48 15.90
C VAL A 143 16.60 13.19 16.20
N ALA A 144 17.26 12.03 16.24
CA ALA A 144 16.62 10.76 16.59
C ALA A 144 16.01 10.80 18.00
N ASP A 145 16.77 11.28 18.97
CA ASP A 145 16.31 11.45 20.35
C ASP A 145 15.09 12.39 20.45
N TYR A 146 15.08 13.47 19.67
CA TYR A 146 13.96 14.40 19.62
C TYR A 146 12.70 13.77 19.01
N LEU A 147 12.87 12.98 17.94
CA LEU A 147 11.79 12.24 17.30
C LEU A 147 11.11 11.26 18.28
N HIS A 148 11.88 10.51 19.06
CA HIS A 148 11.34 9.57 20.06
C HIS A 148 10.55 10.24 21.19
N LYS A 149 10.84 11.51 21.50
CA LYS A 149 10.25 12.26 22.62
C LYS A 149 9.12 13.21 22.21
N THR A 150 8.93 13.42 20.90
CA THR A 150 8.04 14.46 20.39
C THR A 150 6.86 13.86 19.63
N THR A 151 5.67 14.44 19.81
CA THR A 151 4.51 14.20 18.98
C THR A 151 4.34 15.36 18.02
N PHE A 152 4.27 15.07 16.72
CA PHE A 152 4.12 16.06 15.66
C PHE A 152 2.67 16.05 15.15
N ASN A 153 2.08 17.25 15.08
CA ASN A 153 0.75 17.39 14.45
C ASN A 153 0.95 17.59 12.93
N MET A 154 0.61 16.56 12.15
CA MET A 154 0.86 16.49 10.72
C MET A 154 -0.45 16.25 9.95
N PRO A 155 -0.48 16.45 8.63
CA PRO A 155 -1.67 16.17 7.82
C PRO A 155 -2.21 14.74 7.96
N SER A 156 -1.35 13.77 8.22
CA SER A 156 -1.73 12.39 8.54
C SER A 156 -2.37 12.22 9.93
N GLY A 157 -2.25 13.22 10.80
CA GLY A 157 -2.65 13.20 12.21
C GLY A 157 -1.44 13.36 13.12
N ASN A 158 -1.59 12.94 14.37
CA ASN A 158 -0.49 12.95 15.34
C ASN A 158 0.52 11.84 15.01
N VAL A 159 1.77 12.23 14.75
CA VAL A 159 2.88 11.34 14.43
C VAL A 159 3.83 11.27 15.61
N ALA A 160 4.05 10.08 16.13
CA ALA A 160 4.99 9.81 17.23
C ALA A 160 5.53 8.39 17.10
N TRP A 161 6.73 8.15 17.63
CA TRP A 161 7.41 6.86 17.57
C TRP A 161 7.56 6.26 18.97
N ASP A 162 7.56 4.93 19.03
CA ASP A 162 7.90 4.19 20.23
C ASP A 162 9.43 4.06 20.39
N ALA A 163 9.89 3.37 21.45
CA ALA A 163 11.30 3.16 21.70
C ALA A 163 12.04 2.36 20.61
N LYS A 164 11.30 1.59 19.82
CA LYS A 164 11.82 0.79 18.71
C LYS A 164 11.92 1.58 17.41
N GLY A 165 11.21 2.72 17.32
CA GLY A 165 11.10 3.54 16.11
C GLY A 165 9.87 3.23 15.26
N ASP A 166 8.96 2.39 15.75
CA ASP A 166 7.69 2.14 15.08
C ASP A 166 6.68 3.27 15.38
N LEU A 167 5.83 3.62 14.42
CA LEU A 167 4.77 4.60 14.62
C LEU A 167 3.79 4.11 15.70
N LYS A 168 3.49 4.95 16.69
CA LYS A 168 2.53 4.61 17.78
C LYS A 168 1.10 4.50 17.30
N ALA A 169 0.73 5.22 16.25
CA ALA A 169 -0.59 5.16 15.63
C ALA A 169 -0.40 5.18 14.11
N PHE A 170 -0.95 4.18 13.45
CA PHE A 170 -0.85 4.04 12.01
C PHE A 170 -2.10 3.35 11.48
N ASP A 171 -2.83 4.03 10.61
CA ASP A 171 -4.03 3.49 9.99
C ASP A 171 -3.68 2.96 8.60
N PHE A 172 -3.89 1.66 8.42
CA PHE A 172 -3.55 0.92 7.21
C PHE A 172 -4.74 0.08 6.75
N PRO A 173 -5.80 0.73 6.24
CA PRO A 173 -7.00 0.02 5.81
C PRO A 173 -6.76 -0.85 4.59
N VAL A 174 -7.63 -1.84 4.41
CA VAL A 174 -7.74 -2.59 3.17
C VAL A 174 -8.67 -1.83 2.23
N TYR A 175 -8.22 -1.62 1.00
CA TYR A 175 -9.02 -1.03 -0.06
C TYR A 175 -9.39 -2.07 -1.10
N SER A 176 -10.58 -1.93 -1.67
CA SER A 176 -10.97 -2.57 -2.92
C SER A 176 -10.61 -1.63 -4.07
N TRP A 177 -9.91 -2.15 -5.06
CA TRP A 177 -9.51 -1.42 -6.25
C TRP A 177 -10.53 -1.60 -7.37
N HIS A 178 -10.81 -0.54 -8.12
CA HIS A 178 -11.83 -0.54 -9.16
C HIS A 178 -11.23 -0.31 -10.56
N LYS A 179 -11.91 -0.83 -11.58
CA LYS A 179 -11.49 -0.73 -12.98
C LYS A 179 -11.41 0.70 -13.51
N ASP A 180 -12.09 1.66 -12.87
CA ASP A 180 -12.00 3.08 -13.17
C ASP A 180 -10.80 3.77 -12.50
N GLY A 181 -9.97 3.01 -11.77
CA GLY A 181 -8.81 3.50 -11.03
C GLY A 181 -9.14 4.06 -9.64
N SER A 182 -10.40 4.08 -9.26
CA SER A 182 -10.80 4.49 -7.91
C SER A 182 -10.55 3.39 -6.88
N LYS A 183 -10.60 3.75 -5.61
CA LYS A 183 -10.48 2.85 -4.46
C LYS A 183 -11.60 3.14 -3.46
N SER A 184 -12.15 2.10 -2.87
CA SER A 184 -13.05 2.21 -1.72
C SER A 184 -12.51 1.37 -0.56
N VAL A 185 -12.79 1.78 0.68
CA VAL A 185 -12.44 0.92 1.84
C VAL A 185 -13.20 -0.38 1.70
N ALA A 186 -12.50 -1.51 1.79
CA ALA A 186 -13.13 -2.81 1.65
C ALA A 186 -14.07 -3.06 2.83
N GLU A 187 -15.27 -3.53 2.53
CA GLU A 187 -16.22 -3.98 3.54
C GLU A 187 -15.68 -5.25 4.23
N LYS A 188 -15.99 -5.37 5.53
CA LYS A 188 -15.56 -6.51 6.37
C LYS A 188 -16.36 -7.77 6.04
#